data_503dafdce2fea2133f32c7a3a1ed9923
#
_entry.id   503dafdce2fea2133f32c7a3a1ed9923
#
_cell.length_a   1.000
_cell.length_b   1.000
_cell.length_c   1.000
_cell.angle_alpha   90.00
_cell.angle_beta   90.00
_cell.angle_gamma   90.00
#
_symmetry.space_group_name_H-M   'P 1'
#
loop_
_entity.id
_entity.type
_entity.pdbx_description
1 polymer ?
#
loop_
_entity_poly.entity_id
_entity_poly.type
_entity_poly.pdbx_seq_one_letter_code
_entity_poly.pdbx_strand_id
1 'polypeptide(L)'
;MKNSNITTFYEAQYGETRLVAFEILQKFFDENNQEKIADIFSEILAKNAKKNQLSLEDFLEKIDDELLQQLVVGLIDNIDEIDNIILEKQHKIFDKNILRLIIFELKFVDENSSQNIFENYQKICLENDLKFDKNLVIELIKTIRQYEF
;
A
#
# COMPACT_ATOMS: atom_id res chain seq x y z
N MET A 1 8.99 -24.40 12.57
CA MET A 1 7.67 -24.24 13.19
C MET A 1 7.53 -22.86 13.84
N LYS A 2 8.37 -22.53 14.80
CA LYS A 2 8.32 -21.20 15.42
C LYS A 2 8.56 -20.08 14.42
N ASN A 3 9.46 -20.30 13.46
CA ASN A 3 9.76 -19.30 12.44
C ASN A 3 8.56 -19.02 11.53
N SER A 4 7.76 -20.06 11.25
CA SER A 4 6.55 -19.92 10.44
C SER A 4 5.54 -18.97 11.09
N ASN A 5 5.36 -19.11 12.42
CA ASN A 5 4.40 -18.27 13.13
C ASN A 5 4.84 -16.81 13.13
N ILE A 6 6.14 -16.56 13.32
CA ILE A 6 6.69 -15.22 13.30
C ILE A 6 6.56 -14.62 11.91
N THR A 7 6.89 -15.37 10.88
CA THR A 7 6.77 -14.92 9.49
C THR A 7 5.32 -14.56 9.17
N THR A 8 4.38 -15.41 9.56
CA THR A 8 2.95 -15.18 9.32
C THR A 8 2.48 -13.91 10.02
N PHE A 9 2.95 -13.67 11.26
CA PHE A 9 2.58 -12.47 12.00
C PHE A 9 3.06 -11.20 11.27
N TYR A 10 4.33 -11.18 10.83
CA TYR A 10 4.87 -10.01 10.13
C TYR A 10 4.19 -9.80 8.77
N GLU A 11 3.91 -10.87 8.05
CA GLU A 11 3.20 -10.77 6.78
C GLU A 11 1.81 -10.16 6.98
N ALA A 12 1.08 -10.60 8.00
CA ALA A 12 -0.24 -10.07 8.30
C ALA A 12 -0.16 -8.59 8.68
N GLN A 13 0.82 -8.22 9.50
CA GLN A 13 1.02 -6.84 9.92
C GLN A 13 1.28 -5.93 8.72
N TYR A 14 2.19 -6.32 7.84
CA TYR A 14 2.52 -5.52 6.68
C TYR A 14 1.37 -5.48 5.68
N GLY A 15 0.67 -6.59 5.51
CA GLY A 15 -0.49 -6.66 4.62
C GLY A 15 -1.61 -5.74 5.07
N GLU A 16 -1.95 -5.76 6.36
CA GLU A 16 -2.98 -4.88 6.91
C GLU A 16 -2.57 -3.42 6.78
N THR A 17 -1.31 -3.11 7.04
CA THR A 17 -0.81 -1.74 6.92
C THR A 17 -0.98 -1.21 5.51
N ARG A 18 -0.63 -2.01 4.51
CA ARG A 18 -0.78 -1.61 3.10
C ARG A 18 -2.23 -1.45 2.69
N LEU A 19 -3.10 -2.33 3.17
CA LEU A 19 -4.54 -2.23 2.88
C LEU A 19 -5.12 -0.95 3.46
N VAL A 20 -4.77 -0.63 4.70
CA VAL A 20 -5.20 0.61 5.35
C VAL A 20 -4.70 1.82 4.56
N ALA A 21 -3.43 1.81 4.14
CA ALA A 21 -2.86 2.88 3.33
C ALA A 21 -3.65 3.06 2.03
N PHE A 22 -3.97 1.97 1.36
CA PHE A 22 -4.75 2.00 0.13
C PHE A 22 -6.12 2.65 0.35
N GLU A 23 -6.83 2.25 1.40
CA GLU A 23 -8.15 2.81 1.70
C GLU A 23 -8.08 4.30 2.03
N ILE A 24 -7.06 4.71 2.77
CA ILE A 24 -6.86 6.13 3.08
C ILE A 24 -6.63 6.93 1.80
N LEU A 25 -5.77 6.43 0.91
CA LEU A 25 -5.45 7.11 -0.34
C LEU A 25 -6.65 7.16 -1.29
N GLN A 26 -7.46 6.10 -1.34
CA GLN A 26 -8.69 6.11 -2.13
C GLN A 26 -9.59 7.27 -1.71
N LYS A 27 -9.75 7.47 -0.42
CA LYS A 27 -10.60 8.54 0.08
C LYS A 27 -9.94 9.90 -0.12
N PHE A 28 -8.65 10.01 0.15
CA PHE A 28 -7.93 11.27 0.02
C PHE A 28 -7.95 11.80 -1.41
N PHE A 29 -7.76 10.93 -2.40
CA PHE A 29 -7.71 11.33 -3.80
C PHE A 29 -9.07 11.34 -4.50
N ASP A 30 -10.15 11.04 -3.77
CA ASP A 30 -11.50 11.16 -4.32
C ASP A 30 -11.81 12.64 -4.55
N GLU A 31 -12.22 12.98 -5.78
CA GLU A 31 -12.50 14.35 -6.17
C GLU A 31 -13.55 15.03 -5.30
N ASN A 32 -14.47 14.26 -4.74
CA ASN A 32 -15.54 14.79 -3.91
C ASN A 32 -15.17 14.88 -2.43
N ASN A 33 -13.99 14.42 -2.07
CA ASN A 33 -13.57 14.43 -0.68
C ASN A 33 -13.04 15.80 -0.26
N GLN A 34 -13.53 16.29 0.87
CA GLN A 34 -13.06 17.55 1.46
C GLN A 34 -12.53 17.35 2.87
N GLU A 35 -12.39 16.12 3.32
CA GLU A 35 -11.89 15.84 4.66
C GLU A 35 -10.37 16.04 4.73
N LYS A 36 -9.91 16.44 5.92
CA LYS A 36 -8.48 16.54 6.19
C LYS A 36 -7.88 15.15 6.33
N ILE A 37 -6.60 15.03 6.00
CA ILE A 37 -5.92 13.74 6.05
C ILE A 37 -5.99 13.10 7.45
N ALA A 38 -5.87 13.88 8.50
CA ALA A 38 -5.94 13.35 9.87
C ALA A 38 -7.30 12.70 10.17
N ASP A 39 -8.37 13.31 9.67
CA ASP A 39 -9.72 12.77 9.86
C ASP A 39 -9.92 11.49 9.06
N ILE A 40 -9.35 11.42 7.87
CA ILE A 40 -9.39 10.22 7.04
C ILE A 40 -8.65 9.06 7.74
N PHE A 41 -7.47 9.31 8.29
CA PHE A 41 -6.73 8.32 9.08
C PHE A 41 -7.59 7.75 10.19
N SER A 42 -8.17 8.63 11.00
CA SER A 42 -8.99 8.22 12.14
C SER A 42 -10.19 7.38 11.71
N GLU A 43 -10.87 7.80 10.66
CA GLU A 43 -12.04 7.11 10.16
C GLU A 43 -11.70 5.72 9.62
N ILE A 44 -10.67 5.63 8.79
CA ILE A 44 -10.29 4.35 8.17
C ILE A 44 -9.75 3.38 9.22
N LEU A 45 -8.94 3.85 10.16
CA LEU A 45 -8.43 3.01 11.23
C LEU A 45 -9.58 2.46 12.11
N ALA A 46 -10.53 3.31 12.47
CA ALA A 46 -11.68 2.88 13.27
C ALA A 46 -12.54 1.87 12.52
N LYS A 47 -12.76 2.09 11.23
CA LYS A 47 -13.50 1.18 10.36
C LYS A 47 -12.84 -0.20 10.31
N ASN A 48 -11.53 -0.24 10.14
CA ASN A 48 -10.81 -1.50 10.06
C ASN A 48 -10.76 -2.23 11.40
N ALA A 49 -10.62 -1.50 12.50
CA ALA A 49 -10.69 -2.09 13.83
C ALA A 49 -12.02 -2.79 14.02
N LYS A 50 -13.11 -2.10 13.71
CA LYS A 50 -14.48 -2.66 13.83
C LYS A 50 -14.66 -3.88 12.94
N LYS A 51 -14.20 -3.80 11.70
CA LYS A 51 -14.29 -4.91 10.75
C LYS A 51 -13.57 -6.16 11.26
N ASN A 52 -12.47 -5.98 11.97
CA ASN A 52 -11.68 -7.07 12.54
C ASN A 52 -12.13 -7.45 13.95
N GLN A 53 -13.20 -6.85 14.45
CA GLN A 53 -13.74 -7.13 15.79
C GLN A 53 -12.75 -6.85 16.90
N LEU A 54 -11.97 -5.77 16.73
CA LEU A 54 -10.95 -5.34 17.66
C LEU A 54 -11.25 -3.93 18.14
N SER A 55 -10.75 -3.59 19.34
CA SER A 55 -10.70 -2.20 19.75
C SER A 55 -9.71 -1.46 18.85
N LEU A 56 -9.84 -0.14 18.79
CA LEU A 56 -8.87 0.65 18.03
C LEU A 56 -7.46 0.43 18.54
N GLU A 57 -7.28 0.38 19.85
CA GLU A 57 -5.99 0.15 20.48
C GLU A 57 -5.37 -1.18 20.02
N ASP A 58 -6.16 -2.26 20.08
CA ASP A 58 -5.68 -3.57 19.66
C ASP A 58 -5.38 -3.63 18.18
N PHE A 59 -6.19 -2.96 17.37
CA PHE A 59 -5.93 -2.91 15.93
C PHE A 59 -4.64 -2.17 15.61
N LEU A 60 -4.39 -1.05 16.31
CA LEU A 60 -3.18 -0.28 16.09
C LEU A 60 -1.90 -1.06 16.40
N GLU A 61 -1.97 -2.03 17.32
CA GLU A 61 -0.85 -2.91 17.60
C GLU A 61 -0.51 -3.82 16.42
N LYS A 62 -1.47 -4.07 15.55
CA LYS A 62 -1.27 -4.91 14.35
C LYS A 62 -0.78 -4.13 13.14
N ILE A 63 -0.72 -2.82 13.25
CA ILE A 63 -0.33 -1.95 12.15
C ILE A 63 1.10 -1.45 12.39
N ASP A 64 1.90 -1.43 11.34
CA ASP A 64 3.19 -0.75 11.35
C ASP A 64 2.94 0.72 11.10
N ASP A 65 2.87 1.50 12.18
CA ASP A 65 2.53 2.93 12.08
C ASP A 65 3.57 3.72 11.27
N GLU A 66 4.84 3.39 11.42
CA GLU A 66 5.89 4.06 10.67
C GLU A 66 5.73 3.81 9.17
N LEU A 67 5.49 2.57 8.79
CA LEU A 67 5.25 2.25 7.38
C LEU A 67 3.98 2.92 6.88
N LEU A 68 2.91 2.93 7.68
CA LEU A 68 1.66 3.58 7.28
C LEU A 68 1.87 5.06 6.99
N GLN A 69 2.60 5.76 7.85
CA GLN A 69 2.91 7.17 7.63
C GLN A 69 3.72 7.37 6.36
N GLN A 70 4.70 6.53 6.11
CA GLN A 70 5.48 6.60 4.87
C GLN A 70 4.60 6.38 3.65
N LEU A 71 3.77 5.34 3.67
CA LEU A 71 2.95 4.97 2.52
C LEU A 71 1.88 6.01 2.20
N VAL A 72 1.41 6.75 3.18
CA VAL A 72 0.39 7.78 2.96
C VAL A 72 1.02 9.15 2.81
N VAL A 73 1.66 9.65 3.86
CA VAL A 73 2.20 11.01 3.86
C VAL A 73 3.38 11.14 2.90
N GLY A 74 4.30 10.20 2.94
CA GLY A 74 5.44 10.20 2.03
C GLY A 74 5.02 10.12 0.57
N LEU A 75 4.02 9.29 0.28
CA LEU A 75 3.51 9.17 -1.08
C LEU A 75 2.87 10.48 -1.54
N ILE A 76 2.03 11.09 -0.70
CA ILE A 76 1.37 12.37 -1.04
C ILE A 76 2.43 13.45 -1.30
N ASP A 77 3.47 13.49 -0.47
CA ASP A 77 4.55 14.47 -0.63
C ASP A 77 5.32 14.31 -1.93
N ASN A 78 5.30 13.11 -2.53
CA ASN A 78 6.01 12.79 -3.76
C ASN A 78 5.08 12.48 -4.92
N ILE A 79 3.81 12.92 -4.84
CA ILE A 79 2.78 12.50 -5.78
C ILE A 79 3.08 12.89 -7.22
N ASP A 80 3.66 14.06 -7.45
CA ASP A 80 3.94 14.52 -8.81
C ASP A 80 4.96 13.63 -9.48
N GLU A 81 6.00 13.27 -8.77
CA GLU A 81 7.04 12.37 -9.28
C GLU A 81 6.48 10.98 -9.57
N ILE A 82 5.63 10.46 -8.66
CA ILE A 82 5.01 9.15 -8.82
C ILE A 82 4.05 9.14 -10.00
N ASP A 83 3.18 10.13 -10.09
CA ASP A 83 2.19 10.20 -11.17
C ASP A 83 2.86 10.40 -12.53
N ASN A 84 4.00 11.05 -12.56
CA ASN A 84 4.77 11.22 -13.78
C ASN A 84 5.25 9.86 -14.32
N ILE A 85 5.65 8.97 -13.44
CA ILE A 85 6.04 7.61 -13.84
C ILE A 85 4.84 6.85 -14.41
N ILE A 86 3.67 7.00 -13.76
CA ILE A 86 2.44 6.34 -14.22
C ILE A 86 2.07 6.80 -15.63
N LEU A 87 2.12 8.10 -15.89
CA LEU A 87 1.80 8.64 -17.21
C LEU A 87 2.73 8.09 -18.29
N GLU A 88 4.00 7.94 -17.99
CA GLU A 88 4.96 7.37 -18.91
C GLU A 88 4.62 5.93 -19.28
N LYS A 89 4.01 5.18 -18.37
CA LYS A 89 3.65 3.78 -18.59
C LYS A 89 2.28 3.59 -19.22
N GLN A 90 1.42 4.59 -19.21
CA GLN A 90 0.10 4.61 -19.87
C GLN A 90 -0.80 3.44 -19.52
N HIS A 91 -0.87 3.05 -18.24
CA HIS A 91 -1.68 1.89 -17.84
C HIS A 91 -3.05 2.30 -17.34
N LYS A 92 -4.08 1.85 -18.06
CA LYS A 92 -5.47 2.23 -17.80
C LYS A 92 -6.27 1.21 -16.99
N ILE A 93 -5.75 -0.02 -16.88
CA ILE A 93 -6.49 -1.13 -16.26
C ILE A 93 -6.09 -1.44 -14.83
N PHE A 94 -5.08 -0.74 -14.33
CA PHE A 94 -4.56 -0.96 -12.99
C PHE A 94 -5.14 0.10 -12.07
N ASP A 95 -5.52 -0.29 -10.85
CA ASP A 95 -5.97 0.71 -9.88
C ASP A 95 -4.84 1.72 -9.63
N LYS A 96 -5.15 2.99 -9.81
CA LYS A 96 -4.15 4.05 -9.76
C LYS A 96 -3.51 4.15 -8.37
N ASN A 97 -4.28 3.97 -7.31
CA ASN A 97 -3.73 4.09 -5.96
C ASN A 97 -2.88 2.89 -5.58
N ILE A 98 -3.23 1.70 -6.05
CA ILE A 98 -2.36 0.53 -5.90
C ILE A 98 -1.04 0.77 -6.64
N LEU A 99 -1.13 1.28 -7.86
CA LEU A 99 0.05 1.56 -8.67
C LEU A 99 0.95 2.61 -8.01
N ARG A 100 0.35 3.66 -7.47
CA ARG A 100 1.07 4.69 -6.70
C ARG A 100 1.82 4.09 -5.51
N LEU A 101 1.16 3.19 -4.77
CA LEU A 101 1.77 2.55 -3.61
C LEU A 101 2.94 1.65 -4.01
N ILE A 102 2.78 0.87 -5.07
CA ILE A 102 3.86 0.01 -5.57
C ILE A 102 5.07 0.85 -5.95
N ILE A 103 4.86 1.90 -6.74
CA ILE A 103 5.93 2.78 -7.18
C ILE A 103 6.61 3.45 -6.00
N PHE A 104 5.82 3.93 -5.03
CA PHE A 104 6.38 4.56 -3.85
C PHE A 104 7.31 3.61 -3.09
N GLU A 105 6.85 2.39 -2.81
CA GLU A 105 7.68 1.44 -2.07
C GLU A 105 8.93 1.07 -2.86
N LEU A 106 8.80 0.83 -4.15
CA LEU A 106 9.95 0.47 -4.98
C LEU A 106 11.01 1.57 -5.00
N LYS A 107 10.58 2.81 -5.00
CA LYS A 107 11.49 3.95 -5.16
C LYS A 107 12.02 4.50 -3.84
N PHE A 108 11.21 4.51 -2.81
CA PHE A 108 11.51 5.23 -1.57
C PHE A 108 11.68 4.34 -0.34
N VAL A 109 11.33 3.06 -0.39
CA VAL A 109 11.41 2.17 0.76
C VAL A 109 12.36 1.02 0.46
N ASP A 110 13.64 1.31 0.51
CA ASP A 110 14.69 0.39 0.08
C ASP A 110 14.74 -0.91 0.89
N GLU A 111 14.37 -0.86 2.16
CA GLU A 111 14.41 -2.02 3.04
C GLU A 111 13.36 -3.08 2.71
N ASN A 112 12.32 -2.72 1.94
CA ASN A 112 11.33 -3.71 1.53
C ASN A 112 11.76 -4.35 0.20
N SER A 113 11.83 -5.68 0.18
CA SER A 113 12.26 -6.38 -1.02
C SER A 113 11.22 -6.27 -2.13
N SER A 114 11.69 -6.32 -3.36
CA SER A 114 10.81 -6.29 -4.52
C SER A 114 9.81 -7.43 -4.50
N GLN A 115 10.23 -8.61 -4.06
CA GLN A 115 9.35 -9.76 -3.97
C GLN A 115 8.25 -9.56 -2.94
N ASN A 116 8.57 -9.03 -1.77
CA ASN A 116 7.56 -8.74 -0.75
C ASN A 116 6.56 -7.71 -1.24
N ILE A 117 7.03 -6.67 -1.90
CA ILE A 117 6.15 -5.64 -2.48
C ILE A 117 5.21 -6.28 -3.49
N PHE A 118 5.73 -7.07 -4.41
CA PHE A 118 4.95 -7.75 -5.43
C PHE A 118 3.88 -8.64 -4.80
N GLU A 119 4.27 -9.51 -3.89
CA GLU A 119 3.36 -10.48 -3.29
C GLU A 119 2.28 -9.82 -2.44
N ASN A 120 2.63 -8.80 -1.68
CA ASN A 120 1.66 -8.11 -0.83
C ASN A 120 0.60 -7.38 -1.64
N TYR A 121 1.00 -6.68 -2.70
CA TYR A 121 0.01 -5.96 -3.51
C TYR A 121 -0.80 -6.91 -4.39
N GLN A 122 -0.20 -8.01 -4.85
CA GLN A 122 -0.96 -9.03 -5.55
C GLN A 122 -2.07 -9.60 -4.67
N LYS A 123 -1.75 -9.88 -3.41
CA LYS A 123 -2.72 -10.40 -2.46
C LYS A 123 -3.84 -9.41 -2.18
N ILE A 124 -3.48 -8.13 -1.96
CA ILE A 124 -4.48 -7.08 -1.73
C ILE A 124 -5.44 -6.98 -2.92
N CYS A 125 -4.90 -6.98 -4.13
CA CYS A 125 -5.74 -6.90 -5.32
C CYS A 125 -6.65 -8.10 -5.45
N LEU A 126 -6.13 -9.30 -5.20
CA LEU A 126 -6.93 -10.51 -5.27
C LEU A 126 -8.06 -10.50 -4.24
N GLU A 127 -7.78 -10.09 -3.02
CA GLU A 127 -8.76 -10.09 -1.94
C GLU A 127 -9.79 -8.97 -2.06
N ASN A 128 -9.50 -7.94 -2.85
CA ASN A 128 -10.38 -6.78 -3.01
C ASN A 128 -10.95 -6.67 -4.42
N ASP A 129 -10.85 -7.75 -5.19
CA ASP A 129 -11.42 -7.83 -6.54
C ASP A 129 -10.87 -6.73 -7.46
N LEU A 130 -9.59 -6.45 -7.34
CA LEU A 130 -8.88 -5.50 -8.18
C LEU A 130 -7.96 -6.25 -9.14
N LYS A 131 -7.78 -5.70 -10.32
CA LYS A 131 -6.86 -6.28 -11.31
C LYS A 131 -5.41 -6.05 -10.88
N PHE A 132 -4.57 -7.04 -11.13
CA PHE A 132 -3.14 -6.93 -10.86
C PHE A 132 -2.38 -7.37 -12.11
N ASP A 133 -1.74 -6.41 -12.77
CA ASP A 133 -0.97 -6.68 -13.97
C ASP A 133 0.46 -7.06 -13.59
N LYS A 134 0.73 -8.36 -13.56
CA LYS A 134 2.04 -8.89 -13.16
C LYS A 134 3.17 -8.36 -14.03
N ASN A 135 2.94 -8.33 -15.34
CA ASN A 135 3.99 -7.91 -16.26
C ASN A 135 4.36 -6.45 -16.07
N LEU A 136 3.37 -5.61 -15.81
CA LEU A 136 3.63 -4.20 -15.52
C LEU A 136 4.44 -4.05 -14.24
N VAL A 137 4.09 -4.78 -13.19
CA VAL A 137 4.81 -4.66 -11.92
C VAL A 137 6.25 -5.14 -12.08
N ILE A 138 6.47 -6.24 -12.79
CA ILE A 138 7.82 -6.73 -13.06
C ILE A 138 8.62 -5.68 -13.83
N GLU A 139 8.01 -5.06 -14.84
CA GLU A 139 8.65 -3.99 -15.59
C GLU A 139 9.02 -2.80 -14.71
N LEU A 140 8.13 -2.40 -13.83
CA LEU A 140 8.40 -1.32 -12.89
C LEU A 140 9.55 -1.65 -11.95
N ILE A 141 9.59 -2.88 -11.44
CA ILE A 141 10.69 -3.32 -10.58
C ILE A 141 12.03 -3.19 -11.32
N LYS A 142 12.08 -3.67 -12.53
CA LYS A 142 13.30 -3.60 -13.35
C LYS A 142 13.72 -2.16 -13.66
N THR A 143 12.73 -1.32 -13.94
CA THR A 143 13.00 0.08 -14.30
C THR A 143 13.43 0.90 -13.09
N ILE A 144 12.71 0.77 -11.98
CA ILE A 144 12.93 1.60 -10.79
C ILE A 144 14.16 1.13 -10.01
N ARG A 145 14.26 -0.19 -9.78
CA ARG A 145 15.36 -0.75 -8.99
C ARG A 145 16.53 -1.24 -9.84
N GLN A 146 16.34 -1.31 -11.16
CA GLN A 146 17.36 -1.61 -12.17
C GLN A 146 18.01 -2.98 -12.02
N TYR A 147 17.42 -3.86 -11.27
CA TYR A 147 18.01 -5.17 -11.12
C TYR A 147 17.03 -6.19 -10.64
N GLU A 148 16.76 -6.85 -10.20
CA GLU A 148 16.18 -7.99 -9.78
C GLU A 148 14.74 -8.07 -9.59
N PHE A 149 14.34 -9.15 -10.00
CA PHE A 149 13.16 -9.71 -9.43
C PHE A 149 13.37 -11.22 -9.30
#